data_0233021a301b0c25e7b6b2cc654ae049
#
_entry.id   0233021a301b0c25e7b6b2cc654ae049
#
_cell.length_a   1.000
_cell.length_b   1.000
_cell.length_c   1.000
_cell.angle_alpha   90.00
_cell.angle_beta   90.00
_cell.angle_gamma   90.00
#
_symmetry.space_group_name_H-M   'P 1'
#
loop_
_entity.id
_entity.type
_entity.pdbx_description
1 polymer ?
#
loop_
_entity_poly.entity_id
_entity_poly.type
_entity_poly.pdbx_seq_one_letter_code
_entity_poly.pdbx_strand_id
1 'polypeptide(L)'
;MTILDTIKTRYSVRKYEKRSVEQGKVNAILEAAHCAPTAANMQPQKILVVQNPENLEKFSAGANTYNAPLVMLVCADLDTAWVRPFDGKNMVDIDASIVTDHMMLTATELGLGSCWITYFDPEAIRAAFNLPENLVPVNILAIGYAADKPQSPDRHTQTRKALNLSLIHI
;
A
#
# COMPACT_ATOMS: atom_id res chain seq x y z
N MET A 1 3.76 0.75 -21.27
CA MET A 1 3.22 -0.44 -20.56
C MET A 1 1.72 -0.20 -20.40
N THR A 2 0.87 -1.19 -20.65
CA THR A 2 -0.55 -1.05 -20.33
C THR A 2 -0.79 -1.24 -18.84
N ILE A 3 -1.94 -0.79 -18.32
CA ILE A 3 -2.33 -1.06 -16.92
C ILE A 3 -2.29 -2.57 -16.63
N LEU A 4 -2.76 -3.40 -17.56
CA LEU A 4 -2.74 -4.85 -17.39
C LEU A 4 -1.32 -5.42 -17.30
N ASP A 5 -0.38 -4.86 -18.08
CA ASP A 5 1.03 -5.25 -18.02
C ASP A 5 1.63 -4.89 -16.66
N THR A 6 1.33 -3.70 -16.14
CA THR A 6 1.76 -3.24 -14.81
C THR A 6 1.23 -4.19 -13.72
N ILE A 7 -0.05 -4.56 -13.78
CA ILE A 7 -0.67 -5.50 -12.85
C ILE A 7 0.02 -6.88 -12.92
N LYS A 8 0.33 -7.38 -14.11
CA LYS A 8 0.98 -8.68 -14.30
C LYS A 8 2.44 -8.71 -13.84
N THR A 9 3.17 -7.63 -14.07
CA THR A 9 4.61 -7.54 -13.72
C THR A 9 4.84 -7.27 -12.24
N ARG A 10 3.90 -6.59 -11.56
CA ARG A 10 4.00 -6.31 -10.13
C ARG A 10 4.13 -7.60 -9.32
N TYR A 11 5.08 -7.64 -8.41
CA TYR A 11 5.23 -8.70 -7.40
C TYR A 11 5.61 -8.12 -6.04
N SER A 12 5.45 -8.89 -4.98
CA SER A 12 5.83 -8.47 -3.62
C SER A 12 7.34 -8.59 -3.45
N VAL A 13 8.03 -7.46 -3.52
CA VAL A 13 9.47 -7.35 -3.32
C VAL A 13 9.78 -7.36 -1.83
N ARG A 14 10.77 -8.19 -1.42
CA ARG A 14 11.20 -8.33 -0.02
C ARG A 14 12.72 -8.21 0.16
N LYS A 15 13.40 -7.75 -0.88
CA LYS A 15 14.81 -7.34 -0.84
C LYS A 15 14.97 -6.07 -1.64
N TYR A 16 15.52 -5.05 -1.03
CA TYR A 16 15.70 -3.73 -1.62
C TYR A 16 17.17 -3.35 -1.69
N GLU A 17 17.53 -2.58 -2.71
CA GLU A 17 18.82 -1.88 -2.78
C GLU A 17 18.88 -0.80 -1.70
N LYS A 18 20.09 -0.48 -1.24
CA LYS A 18 20.36 0.65 -0.32
C LYS A 18 20.31 2.01 -1.04
N ARG A 19 19.45 2.14 -2.03
CA ARG A 19 19.29 3.33 -2.84
C ARG A 19 18.02 4.04 -2.43
N SER A 20 18.09 5.34 -2.15
CA SER A 20 16.94 6.18 -1.87
C SER A 20 16.02 6.27 -3.09
N VAL A 21 14.72 6.42 -2.84
CA VAL A 21 13.74 6.72 -3.87
C VAL A 21 13.73 8.23 -4.11
N GLU A 22 13.83 8.64 -5.36
CA GLU A 22 13.85 10.04 -5.75
C GLU A 22 12.53 10.75 -5.44
N GLN A 23 12.60 11.99 -4.99
CA GLN A 23 11.43 12.77 -4.59
C GLN A 23 10.39 12.89 -5.71
N GLY A 24 10.81 12.98 -6.97
CA GLY A 24 9.87 12.99 -8.11
C GLY A 24 9.02 11.74 -8.21
N LYS A 25 9.59 10.56 -7.91
CA LYS A 25 8.83 9.29 -7.87
C LYS A 25 7.90 9.23 -6.66
N VAL A 26 8.36 9.71 -5.50
CA VAL A 26 7.51 9.81 -4.29
C VAL A 26 6.29 10.68 -4.58
N ASN A 27 6.50 11.85 -5.21
CA ASN A 27 5.42 12.77 -5.55
C ASN A 27 4.41 12.14 -6.53
N ALA A 28 4.86 11.42 -7.55
CA ALA A 28 3.98 10.73 -8.50
C ALA A 28 3.15 9.62 -7.82
N ILE A 29 3.75 8.89 -6.85
CA ILE A 29 3.02 7.89 -6.06
C ILE A 29 1.95 8.56 -5.19
N LEU A 30 2.26 9.69 -4.58
CA LEU A 30 1.29 10.44 -3.77
C LEU A 30 0.18 11.07 -4.64
N GLU A 31 0.49 11.51 -5.85
CA GLU A 31 -0.51 11.97 -6.82
C GLU A 31 -1.49 10.84 -7.20
N ALA A 32 -0.98 9.63 -7.41
CA ALA A 32 -1.83 8.46 -7.65
C ALA A 32 -2.76 8.16 -6.46
N ALA A 33 -2.26 8.32 -5.23
CA ALA A 33 -3.07 8.22 -4.02
C ALA A 33 -4.18 9.28 -3.97
N HIS A 34 -3.86 10.50 -4.38
CA HIS A 34 -4.83 11.62 -4.44
C HIS A 34 -5.93 11.39 -5.49
N CYS A 35 -5.60 10.72 -6.59
CA CYS A 35 -6.55 10.38 -7.65
C CYS A 35 -7.43 9.16 -7.32
N ALA A 36 -7.14 8.42 -6.26
CA ALA A 36 -7.89 7.22 -5.90
C ALA A 36 -9.33 7.57 -5.47
N PRO A 37 -10.34 6.84 -5.96
CA PRO A 37 -11.72 7.05 -5.52
C PRO A 37 -11.91 6.59 -4.08
N THR A 38 -12.80 7.28 -3.35
CA THR A 38 -13.23 6.92 -2.00
C THR A 38 -14.74 6.96 -1.89
N ALA A 39 -15.29 6.23 -0.92
CA ALA A 39 -16.73 6.19 -0.68
C ALA A 39 -17.29 7.60 -0.46
N ALA A 40 -18.31 7.98 -1.23
CA ALA A 40 -18.91 9.31 -1.25
C ALA A 40 -17.90 10.47 -1.39
N ASN A 41 -16.70 10.19 -1.91
CA ASN A 41 -15.57 11.14 -2.03
C ASN A 41 -15.18 11.79 -0.69
N MET A 42 -15.29 11.05 0.41
CA MET A 42 -14.97 11.56 1.75
C MET A 42 -13.48 11.69 2.02
N GLN A 43 -12.62 11.01 1.26
CA GLN A 43 -11.16 11.15 1.29
C GLN A 43 -10.55 11.01 2.70
N PRO A 44 -10.86 9.94 3.44
CA PRO A 44 -10.43 9.77 4.82
C PRO A 44 -8.94 9.39 4.95
N GLN A 45 -8.25 9.09 3.83
CA GLN A 45 -6.87 8.62 3.86
C GLN A 45 -5.90 9.69 4.39
N LYS A 46 -4.98 9.22 5.26
CA LYS A 46 -3.81 9.95 5.72
C LYS A 46 -2.58 9.09 5.49
N ILE A 47 -1.60 9.61 4.78
CA ILE A 47 -0.41 8.83 4.40
C ILE A 47 0.80 9.40 5.12
N LEU A 48 1.41 8.58 5.98
CA LEU A 48 2.70 8.89 6.59
C LEU A 48 3.81 8.37 5.67
N VAL A 49 4.61 9.29 5.12
CA VAL A 49 5.73 9.00 4.22
C VAL A 49 7.03 9.01 5.01
N VAL A 50 7.76 7.91 5.02
CA VAL A 50 8.98 7.76 5.81
C VAL A 50 10.15 7.31 4.94
N GLN A 51 11.21 8.14 4.90
CA GLN A 51 12.50 7.85 4.24
C GLN A 51 13.69 8.09 5.18
N ASN A 52 13.50 8.78 6.30
CA ASN A 52 14.55 9.02 7.28
C ASN A 52 14.87 7.71 8.01
N PRO A 53 16.15 7.28 8.10
CA PRO A 53 16.56 6.03 8.71
C PRO A 53 16.06 5.84 10.15
N GLU A 54 16.13 6.86 10.99
CA GLU A 54 15.65 6.82 12.39
C GLU A 54 14.15 6.52 12.48
N ASN A 55 13.36 7.10 11.57
CA ASN A 55 11.92 6.87 11.54
C ASN A 55 11.56 5.55 10.85
N LEU A 56 12.36 5.08 9.88
CA LEU A 56 12.21 3.75 9.29
C LEU A 56 12.40 2.65 10.35
N GLU A 57 13.34 2.83 11.27
CA GLU A 57 13.59 1.91 12.40
C GLU A 57 12.35 1.73 13.29
N LYS A 58 11.52 2.77 13.45
CA LYS A 58 10.30 2.71 14.28
C LYS A 58 9.30 1.66 13.83
N PHE A 59 9.30 1.30 12.54
CA PHE A 59 8.43 0.24 12.04
C PHE A 59 8.77 -1.13 12.65
N SER A 60 10.01 -1.36 13.11
CA SER A 60 10.41 -2.60 13.76
C SER A 60 9.62 -2.91 15.03
N ALA A 61 8.98 -1.91 15.62
CA ALA A 61 8.10 -2.09 16.78
C ALA A 61 6.89 -3.00 16.48
N GLY A 62 6.39 -3.01 15.24
CA GLY A 62 5.19 -3.77 14.91
C GLY A 62 5.16 -4.36 13.50
N ALA A 63 6.16 -4.11 12.65
CA ALA A 63 6.14 -4.55 11.25
C ALA A 63 7.53 -4.92 10.72
N ASN A 64 7.58 -5.86 9.79
CA ASN A 64 8.78 -6.11 8.98
C ASN A 64 8.62 -5.42 7.62
N THR A 65 9.35 -4.31 7.43
CA THR A 65 9.36 -3.54 6.18
C THR A 65 10.47 -3.96 5.22
N TYR A 66 11.17 -5.04 5.51
CA TYR A 66 12.25 -5.62 4.69
C TYR A 66 13.41 -4.65 4.41
N ASN A 67 13.65 -3.70 5.32
CA ASN A 67 14.64 -2.61 5.16
C ASN A 67 14.42 -1.77 3.89
N ALA A 68 13.18 -1.56 3.47
CA ALA A 68 12.84 -0.71 2.34
C ALA A 68 13.27 0.75 2.62
N PRO A 69 13.86 1.46 1.62
CA PRO A 69 14.32 2.84 1.80
C PRO A 69 13.18 3.87 1.85
N LEU A 70 11.98 3.45 1.48
CA LEU A 70 10.75 4.25 1.58
C LEU A 70 9.63 3.36 2.12
N VAL A 71 8.95 3.84 3.14
CA VAL A 71 7.75 3.18 3.69
C VAL A 71 6.62 4.20 3.77
N MET A 72 5.48 3.83 3.24
CA MET A 72 4.24 4.61 3.34
C MET A 72 3.25 3.85 4.22
N LEU A 73 2.90 4.43 5.36
CA LEU A 73 1.82 3.93 6.20
C LEU A 73 0.52 4.62 5.78
N VAL A 74 -0.42 3.84 5.30
CA VAL A 74 -1.75 4.33 4.91
C VAL A 74 -2.69 4.15 6.08
N CYS A 75 -3.09 5.28 6.64
CA CYS A 75 -4.12 5.37 7.67
C CYS A 75 -5.42 5.88 7.07
N ALA A 76 -6.52 5.68 7.78
CA ALA A 76 -7.78 6.33 7.50
C ALA A 76 -8.33 6.98 8.77
N ASP A 77 -8.93 8.15 8.59
CA ASP A 77 -9.54 8.96 9.63
C ASP A 77 -10.99 8.52 9.86
N LEU A 78 -11.27 7.97 11.03
CA LEU A 78 -12.60 7.49 11.41
C LEU A 78 -13.65 8.59 11.45
N ASP A 79 -13.25 9.82 11.76
CA ASP A 79 -14.19 10.96 11.89
C ASP A 79 -14.69 11.43 10.53
N THR A 80 -13.94 11.16 9.46
CA THR A 80 -14.27 11.59 8.09
C THR A 80 -14.67 10.43 7.17
N ALA A 81 -14.45 9.18 7.57
CA ALA A 81 -14.80 8.03 6.77
C ALA A 81 -16.30 7.88 6.55
N TRP A 82 -16.70 7.54 5.33
CA TRP A 82 -18.11 7.27 5.04
C TRP A 82 -18.60 6.00 5.72
N VAL A 83 -19.79 6.09 6.31
CA VAL A 83 -20.46 4.97 6.96
C VAL A 83 -21.72 4.62 6.16
N ARG A 84 -21.83 3.35 5.77
CA ARG A 84 -22.96 2.85 5.01
C ARG A 84 -24.21 2.82 5.90
N PRO A 85 -25.30 3.53 5.51
CA PRO A 85 -26.46 3.72 6.39
C PRO A 85 -27.29 2.45 6.63
N PHE A 86 -27.15 1.43 5.80
CA PHE A 86 -27.94 0.20 5.89
C PHE A 86 -27.49 -0.75 7.01
N ASP A 87 -26.20 -0.78 7.31
CA ASP A 87 -25.61 -1.74 8.25
C ASP A 87 -24.53 -1.13 9.18
N GLY A 88 -24.31 0.17 9.09
CA GLY A 88 -23.33 0.88 9.91
C GLY A 88 -21.86 0.56 9.59
N LYS A 89 -21.58 -0.15 8.47
CA LYS A 89 -20.21 -0.47 8.09
C LYS A 89 -19.48 0.78 7.58
N ASN A 90 -18.37 1.13 8.23
CA ASN A 90 -17.47 2.15 7.68
C ASN A 90 -16.64 1.61 6.50
N MET A 91 -16.14 2.50 5.65
CA MET A 91 -15.41 2.14 4.45
C MET A 91 -13.89 2.35 4.57
N VAL A 92 -13.38 2.52 5.77
CA VAL A 92 -11.96 2.80 6.07
C VAL A 92 -11.01 1.86 5.34
N ASP A 93 -11.24 0.55 5.51
CA ASP A 93 -10.37 -0.47 4.92
C ASP A 93 -10.47 -0.51 3.40
N ILE A 94 -11.67 -0.26 2.86
CA ILE A 94 -11.90 -0.25 1.40
C ILE A 94 -11.18 0.96 0.80
N ASP A 95 -11.44 2.16 1.31
CA ASP A 95 -10.86 3.40 0.80
C ASP A 95 -9.33 3.38 0.88
N ALA A 96 -8.77 3.00 2.05
CA ALA A 96 -7.33 2.88 2.23
C ALA A 96 -6.71 1.81 1.31
N SER A 97 -7.42 0.71 1.03
CA SER A 97 -6.93 -0.33 0.14
C SER A 97 -6.91 0.11 -1.33
N ILE A 98 -7.91 0.86 -1.79
CA ILE A 98 -7.91 1.43 -3.15
C ILE A 98 -6.74 2.42 -3.30
N VAL A 99 -6.54 3.31 -2.33
CA VAL A 99 -5.41 4.24 -2.29
C VAL A 99 -4.07 3.49 -2.36
N THR A 100 -3.91 2.44 -1.54
CA THR A 100 -2.68 1.61 -1.52
C THR A 100 -2.44 0.93 -2.87
N ASP A 101 -3.49 0.43 -3.53
CA ASP A 101 -3.38 -0.22 -4.84
C ASP A 101 -2.91 0.76 -5.91
N HIS A 102 -3.48 1.96 -5.97
CA HIS A 102 -3.04 3.01 -6.90
C HIS A 102 -1.57 3.37 -6.69
N MET A 103 -1.13 3.55 -5.45
CA MET A 103 0.28 3.81 -5.12
C MET A 103 1.19 2.66 -5.54
N MET A 104 0.79 1.42 -5.27
CA MET A 104 1.56 0.21 -5.58
C MET A 104 1.73 0.02 -7.09
N LEU A 105 0.69 0.21 -7.87
CA LEU A 105 0.74 0.11 -9.33
C LEU A 105 1.59 1.23 -9.94
N THR A 106 1.46 2.46 -9.44
CA THR A 106 2.30 3.59 -9.86
C THR A 106 3.78 3.36 -9.53
N ALA A 107 4.09 2.85 -8.33
CA ALA A 107 5.46 2.49 -7.98
C ALA A 107 6.05 1.46 -8.98
N THR A 108 5.25 0.47 -9.38
CA THR A 108 5.64 -0.55 -10.36
C THR A 108 5.91 0.07 -11.74
N GLU A 109 5.07 0.98 -12.21
CA GLU A 109 5.25 1.69 -13.49
C GLU A 109 6.52 2.54 -13.50
N LEU A 110 6.86 3.14 -12.35
CA LEU A 110 8.09 3.91 -12.15
C LEU A 110 9.36 3.05 -12.00
N GLY A 111 9.25 1.72 -12.16
CA GLY A 111 10.38 0.79 -12.05
C GLY A 111 10.80 0.50 -10.61
N LEU A 112 9.94 0.77 -9.63
CA LEU A 112 10.16 0.43 -8.24
C LEU A 112 9.51 -0.90 -7.89
N GLY A 113 10.11 -1.60 -6.94
CA GLY A 113 9.51 -2.74 -6.27
C GLY A 113 8.70 -2.30 -5.07
N SER A 114 7.63 -3.02 -4.76
CA SER A 114 6.83 -2.76 -3.58
C SER A 114 6.38 -4.03 -2.88
N CYS A 115 6.08 -3.92 -1.58
CA CYS A 115 5.42 -4.95 -0.81
C CYS A 115 4.28 -4.33 0.00
N TRP A 116 3.06 -4.75 -0.26
CA TRP A 116 1.89 -4.42 0.55
C TRP A 116 1.87 -5.34 1.77
N ILE A 117 1.91 -4.76 2.96
CA ILE A 117 2.02 -5.45 4.24
C ILE A 117 0.76 -5.17 5.05
N THR A 118 0.05 -6.23 5.39
CA THR A 118 -1.09 -6.23 6.32
C THR A 118 -0.77 -6.99 7.61
N TYR A 119 0.34 -7.75 7.62
CA TYR A 119 0.82 -8.44 8.82
C TYR A 119 1.69 -7.50 9.64
N PHE A 120 1.07 -6.71 10.49
CA PHE A 120 1.72 -5.81 11.43
C PHE A 120 0.83 -5.60 12.67
N ASP A 121 1.42 -5.14 13.75
CA ASP A 121 0.72 -4.74 14.97
C ASP A 121 0.32 -3.26 14.88
N PRO A 122 -0.96 -2.93 14.66
CA PRO A 122 -1.41 -1.55 14.49
C PRO A 122 -1.24 -0.69 15.74
N GLU A 123 -1.36 -1.28 16.95
CA GLU A 123 -1.20 -0.52 18.19
C GLU A 123 0.27 -0.19 18.47
N ALA A 124 1.18 -1.12 18.21
CA ALA A 124 2.62 -0.85 18.30
C ALA A 124 3.06 0.23 17.29
N ILE A 125 2.53 0.21 16.06
CA ILE A 125 2.78 1.23 15.04
C ILE A 125 2.17 2.57 15.45
N ARG A 126 0.95 2.60 15.96
CA ARG A 126 0.30 3.80 16.50
C ARG A 126 1.19 4.46 17.56
N ALA A 127 1.64 3.69 18.54
CA ALA A 127 2.49 4.19 19.64
C ALA A 127 3.85 4.71 19.12
N ALA A 128 4.50 3.98 18.20
CA ALA A 128 5.81 4.34 17.64
C ALA A 128 5.79 5.67 16.88
N PHE A 129 4.68 6.00 16.24
CA PHE A 129 4.51 7.23 15.45
C PHE A 129 3.61 8.29 16.12
N ASN A 130 3.17 8.06 17.36
CA ASN A 130 2.26 8.95 18.10
C ASN A 130 1.00 9.32 17.28
N LEU A 131 0.40 8.34 16.62
CA LEU A 131 -0.81 8.60 15.82
C LEU A 131 -2.01 8.82 16.75
N PRO A 132 -2.87 9.80 16.44
CA PRO A 132 -4.10 10.04 17.21
C PRO A 132 -5.06 8.85 17.07
N GLU A 133 -5.98 8.71 18.05
CA GLU A 133 -6.89 7.55 18.14
C GLU A 133 -7.83 7.42 16.93
N ASN A 134 -8.24 8.54 16.35
CA ASN A 134 -9.09 8.55 15.16
C ASN A 134 -8.39 8.15 13.86
N LEU A 135 -7.05 8.09 13.83
CA LEU A 135 -6.30 7.60 12.67
C LEU A 135 -6.02 6.10 12.81
N VAL A 136 -6.68 5.29 12.02
CA VAL A 136 -6.48 3.83 11.99
C VAL A 136 -5.40 3.47 10.99
N PRO A 137 -4.29 2.82 11.41
CA PRO A 137 -3.32 2.22 10.50
C PRO A 137 -3.97 1.04 9.75
N VAL A 138 -4.05 1.11 8.42
CA VAL A 138 -4.72 0.08 7.60
C VAL A 138 -3.72 -0.75 6.81
N ASN A 139 -2.80 -0.11 6.10
CA ASN A 139 -1.83 -0.77 5.24
C ASN A 139 -0.45 -0.15 5.37
N ILE A 140 0.59 -0.96 5.23
CA ILE A 140 1.96 -0.50 5.04
C ILE A 140 2.39 -0.86 3.62
N LEU A 141 2.93 0.10 2.89
CA LEU A 141 3.53 -0.11 1.57
C LEU A 141 5.03 0.18 1.65
N ALA A 142 5.83 -0.90 1.63
CA ALA A 142 7.28 -0.83 1.54
C ALA A 142 7.69 -0.66 0.08
N ILE A 143 8.56 0.30 -0.24
CA ILE A 143 8.91 0.69 -1.61
C ILE A 143 10.42 0.90 -1.75
N GLY A 144 10.99 0.50 -2.88
CA GLY A 144 12.39 0.72 -3.22
C GLY A 144 12.78 0.04 -4.51
N TYR A 145 14.05 0.11 -4.88
CA TYR A 145 14.58 -0.64 -6.00
C TYR A 145 14.76 -2.10 -5.59
N ALA A 146 14.21 -3.03 -6.39
CA ALA A 146 14.28 -4.45 -6.10
C ALA A 146 15.72 -4.97 -6.27
N ALA A 147 16.24 -5.66 -5.24
CA ALA A 147 17.55 -6.33 -5.28
C ALA A 147 17.46 -7.82 -5.62
N ASP A 148 16.25 -8.36 -5.76
CA ASP A 148 15.98 -9.72 -6.20
C ASP A 148 15.56 -9.78 -7.68
N LYS A 149 15.56 -11.01 -8.23
CA LYS A 149 15.12 -11.21 -9.62
C LYS A 149 13.62 -11.00 -9.73
N PRO A 150 13.15 -10.27 -10.78
CA PRO A 150 11.73 -10.16 -11.06
C PRO A 150 11.07 -11.52 -11.23
N GLN A 151 9.84 -11.63 -10.74
CA GLN A 151 9.02 -12.81 -10.98
C GLN A 151 8.41 -12.76 -12.38
N SER A 152 8.25 -13.95 -13.03
CA SER A 152 7.59 -14.02 -14.33
C SER A 152 6.17 -13.44 -14.28
N PRO A 153 5.78 -12.61 -15.26
CA PRO A 153 4.38 -12.16 -15.41
C PRO A 153 3.41 -13.33 -15.64
N ASP A 154 3.89 -14.45 -16.17
CA ASP A 154 3.08 -15.63 -16.46
C ASP A 154 2.79 -16.50 -15.22
N ARG A 155 3.43 -16.20 -14.07
CA ARG A 155 3.21 -16.94 -12.81
C ARG A 155 1.74 -17.02 -12.40
N HIS A 156 0.93 -16.04 -12.83
CA HIS A 156 -0.48 -15.99 -12.48
C HIS A 156 -1.28 -17.18 -12.98
N THR A 157 -0.89 -17.77 -14.13
CA THR A 157 -1.52 -18.97 -14.65
C THR A 157 -1.22 -20.23 -13.82
N GLN A 158 -0.12 -20.21 -13.06
CA GLN A 158 0.33 -21.33 -12.24
C GLN A 158 -0.06 -21.20 -10.76
N THR A 159 -0.10 -19.96 -10.25
CA THR A 159 -0.25 -19.69 -8.82
C THR A 159 -1.63 -19.18 -8.41
N ARG A 160 -2.44 -18.75 -9.38
CA ARG A 160 -3.83 -18.28 -9.13
C ARG A 160 -4.81 -19.44 -9.35
N LYS A 161 -5.92 -19.41 -8.64
CA LYS A 161 -7.07 -20.26 -8.94
C LYS A 161 -7.56 -19.99 -10.37
N ALA A 162 -8.15 -21.01 -11.00
CA ALA A 162 -8.75 -20.82 -12.32
C ALA A 162 -9.82 -19.71 -12.29
N LEU A 163 -9.90 -18.92 -13.36
CA LEU A 163 -10.74 -17.73 -13.40
C LEU A 163 -12.23 -18.03 -13.13
N ASN A 164 -12.71 -19.17 -13.65
CA ASN A 164 -14.10 -19.62 -13.44
C ASN A 164 -14.46 -19.85 -11.96
N LEU A 165 -13.47 -20.12 -11.09
CA LEU A 165 -13.68 -20.25 -9.65
C LEU A 165 -13.87 -18.90 -8.94
N SER A 166 -13.62 -17.81 -9.63
CA SER A 166 -13.80 -16.43 -9.13
C SER A 166 -15.04 -15.75 -9.73
N LEU A 167 -15.81 -16.47 -10.56
CA LEU A 167 -17.00 -15.96 -11.25
C LEU A 167 -18.25 -16.63 -10.72
N ILE A 168 -19.33 -15.84 -10.62
CA ILE A 168 -20.67 -16.31 -10.35
C ILE A 168 -21.51 -15.93 -11.58
N HIS A 169 -22.04 -16.94 -12.29
CA HIS A 169 -22.96 -16.76 -13.41
C HIS A 169 -24.37 -17.13 -12.94
N ILE A 170 -25.29 -16.18 -13.09
CA ILE A 170 -26.72 -16.36 -12.73
C ILE A 170 -27.51 -16.52 -14.02
#